data_96f705c5bb0aff7195286fd853b23b39
#
_entry.id   96f705c5bb0aff7195286fd853b23b39
#
_cell.length_a   1.000
_cell.length_b   1.000
_cell.length_c   1.000
_cell.angle_alpha   90.00
_cell.angle_beta   90.00
_cell.angle_gamma   90.00
#
_symmetry.space_group_name_H-M   'P 1'
#
loop_
_entity.id
_entity.type
_entity.pdbx_description
1 polymer ?
#
loop_
_entity_poly.entity_id
_entity_poly.type
_entity_poly.pdbx_seq_one_letter_code
_entity_poly.pdbx_strand_id
1 'polypeptide(L)'
;LGAIASSAEASNSIKIQRVGLDSIQGDIRFVEAAQAMGAKVTGGPNWLEVQRGAWPLKAIDLDCNHIPDAAMTLAVMALYATGTTTLRNIASWRVKETDRIAAMANELRKLGATVQEGADYIQITPPASTEHWKAASIHTYDDHRVAMCFSLATFNPAQLPVRIEDPKCVAKTFPDYFEAFLGTAVLPAQRIPVICIDGPTASGKGTVAAEVAKRLGYHFLDSGAMYRITAYAALQAGLVIDPAHETAI
;
A
#
# COMPACT_ATOMS: atom_id res chain seq x y z
N LEU A 1 3.73 6.45 4.74
CA LEU A 1 3.10 5.69 5.79
C LEU A 1 3.06 6.48 7.11
N GLY A 2 4.19 6.85 7.72
CA GLY A 2 4.25 7.54 9.02
C GLY A 2 3.43 8.84 9.10
N ALA A 3 3.23 9.55 7.98
CA ALA A 3 2.45 10.78 7.94
C ALA A 3 0.93 10.55 7.96
N ILE A 4 0.46 9.41 7.47
CA ILE A 4 -0.97 9.10 7.30
C ILE A 4 -1.45 7.97 8.22
N ALA A 5 -0.58 7.08 8.66
CA ALA A 5 -0.94 6.01 9.59
C ALA A 5 -1.50 6.58 10.89
N SER A 6 -2.62 6.04 11.29
CA SER A 6 -3.40 6.59 12.37
C SER A 6 -2.95 6.10 13.73
N SER A 7 -2.33 6.89 14.52
CA SER A 7 -2.71 7.07 15.90
C SER A 7 -2.16 8.40 16.38
N ALA A 8 -2.96 9.09 17.17
CA ALA A 8 -2.58 10.35 17.81
C ALA A 8 -1.57 10.12 18.95
N GLU A 9 -1.18 8.88 19.23
CA GLU A 9 -0.23 8.56 20.27
C GLU A 9 1.19 8.81 19.79
N ALA A 10 1.96 9.53 20.58
CA ALA A 10 3.34 9.91 20.29
C ALA A 10 4.31 8.71 20.10
N SER A 11 3.86 7.49 20.37
CA SER A 11 4.64 6.26 20.27
C SER A 11 4.66 5.64 18.86
N ASN A 12 3.86 6.15 17.92
CA ASN A 12 3.71 5.55 16.59
C ASN A 12 4.49 6.31 15.52
N SER A 13 5.80 6.33 15.66
CA SER A 13 6.72 6.77 14.62
C SER A 13 7.18 5.60 13.75
N ILE A 14 7.53 5.91 12.50
CA ILE A 14 8.24 4.98 11.64
C ILE A 14 9.67 5.47 11.50
N LYS A 15 10.60 4.65 11.96
CA LYS A 15 12.03 4.90 11.81
C LYS A 15 12.58 4.20 10.57
N ILE A 16 13.18 4.98 9.69
CA ILE A 16 13.85 4.52 8.49
C ILE A 16 15.35 4.56 8.77
N GLN A 17 16.03 3.47 8.56
CA GLN A 17 17.48 3.35 8.75
C GLN A 17 18.20 3.32 7.41
N ARG A 18 19.47 3.69 7.39
CA ARG A 18 20.38 3.72 6.24
C ARG A 18 20.09 4.82 5.22
N VAL A 19 19.20 5.74 5.54
CA VAL A 19 18.99 6.99 4.81
C VAL A 19 18.84 8.11 5.83
N GLY A 20 19.44 9.25 5.62
CA GLY A 20 19.42 10.38 6.53
C GLY A 20 19.26 11.69 5.81
N LEU A 21 19.17 12.78 6.58
CA LEU A 21 19.00 14.13 6.06
C LEU A 21 20.21 14.62 5.23
N ASP A 22 21.32 13.96 5.36
CA ASP A 22 22.58 14.20 4.62
C ASP A 22 22.67 13.37 3.32
N SER A 23 21.61 12.66 2.94
CA SER A 23 21.60 11.86 1.71
C SER A 23 21.82 12.74 0.48
N ILE A 24 22.73 12.31 -0.39
CA ILE A 24 22.98 12.95 -1.69
C ILE A 24 21.92 12.61 -2.76
N GLN A 25 21.02 11.69 -2.46
CA GLN A 25 19.93 11.29 -3.34
C GLN A 25 18.91 12.43 -3.44
N GLY A 26 18.54 12.81 -4.67
CA GLY A 26 17.57 13.89 -4.89
C GLY A 26 16.21 13.65 -4.19
N ASP A 27 15.79 12.40 -4.11
CA ASP A 27 14.52 12.01 -3.48
C ASP A 27 14.44 12.29 -1.97
N ILE A 28 15.57 12.61 -1.29
CA ILE A 28 15.54 13.04 0.11
C ILE A 28 14.70 14.31 0.30
N ARG A 29 14.59 15.15 -0.73
CA ARG A 29 13.73 16.35 -0.70
C ARG A 29 12.24 16.04 -0.57
N PHE A 30 11.84 14.77 -0.71
CA PHE A 30 10.51 14.32 -0.34
C PHE A 30 10.17 14.63 1.14
N VAL A 31 11.18 14.66 2.02
CA VAL A 31 11.01 15.03 3.43
C VAL A 31 10.42 16.44 3.56
N GLU A 32 10.96 17.40 2.78
CA GLU A 32 10.47 18.78 2.78
C GLU A 32 8.99 18.86 2.34
N ALA A 33 8.62 18.11 1.30
CA ALA A 33 7.25 18.05 0.80
C ALA A 33 6.30 17.41 1.83
N ALA A 34 6.72 16.32 2.47
CA ALA A 34 5.95 15.65 3.51
C ALA A 34 5.73 16.57 4.73
N GLN A 35 6.76 17.33 5.12
CA GLN A 35 6.66 18.32 6.20
C GLN A 35 5.73 19.48 5.82
N ALA A 36 5.77 19.94 4.58
CA ALA A 36 4.86 20.97 4.08
C ALA A 36 3.40 20.50 4.13
N MET A 37 3.15 19.22 3.89
CA MET A 37 1.83 18.60 4.07
C MET A 37 1.46 18.36 5.55
N GLY A 38 2.38 18.56 6.49
CA GLY A 38 2.12 18.50 7.92
C GLY A 38 2.69 17.27 8.64
N ALA A 39 3.49 16.44 7.98
CA ALA A 39 4.21 15.37 8.64
C ALA A 39 5.25 15.91 9.62
N LYS A 40 5.47 15.22 10.73
CA LYS A 40 6.62 15.47 11.60
C LYS A 40 7.75 14.54 11.19
N VAL A 41 8.85 15.13 10.74
CA VAL A 41 10.03 14.36 10.35
C VAL A 41 11.23 14.89 11.12
N THR A 42 11.91 14.00 11.80
CA THR A 42 13.21 14.20 12.42
C THR A 42 14.22 13.26 11.80
N GLY A 43 15.48 13.58 11.89
CA GLY A 43 16.50 12.72 11.31
C GLY A 43 17.91 13.17 11.65
N GLY A 44 18.85 12.35 11.27
CA GLY A 44 20.29 12.58 11.37
C GLY A 44 21.02 11.81 10.28
N PRO A 45 22.32 11.65 10.39
CA PRO A 45 23.06 10.80 9.49
C PRO A 45 22.50 9.36 9.54
N ASN A 46 22.19 8.79 8.38
CA ASN A 46 21.71 7.41 8.23
C ASN A 46 20.38 7.03 8.87
N TRP A 47 19.54 7.98 9.31
CA TRP A 47 18.20 7.68 9.81
C TRP A 47 17.23 8.83 9.62
N LEU A 48 15.96 8.49 9.44
CA LEU A 48 14.81 9.38 9.48
C LEU A 48 13.75 8.78 10.40
N GLU A 49 12.99 9.62 11.08
CA GLU A 49 11.85 9.22 11.86
C GLU A 49 10.65 10.08 11.47
N VAL A 50 9.57 9.44 11.08
CA VAL A 50 8.36 10.08 10.57
C VAL A 50 7.19 9.77 11.47
N GLN A 51 6.51 10.82 11.90
CA GLN A 51 5.29 10.76 12.70
C GLN A 51 4.17 11.54 12.01
N ARG A 52 2.95 11.19 12.37
CA ARG A 52 1.78 12.00 12.05
C ARG A 52 1.90 13.35 12.75
N GLY A 53 1.76 14.42 11.98
CA GLY A 53 1.69 15.78 12.50
C GLY A 53 0.25 16.28 12.59
N ALA A 54 0.00 17.47 12.03
CA ALA A 54 -1.35 18.00 11.92
C ALA A 54 -2.22 17.09 11.04
N TRP A 55 -3.46 16.90 11.43
CA TRP A 55 -4.42 16.08 10.68
C TRP A 55 -5.76 16.79 10.55
N PRO A 56 -6.39 16.73 9.37
CA PRO A 56 -5.91 16.18 8.10
C PRO A 56 -4.62 16.83 7.59
N LEU A 57 -3.96 16.21 6.61
CA LEU A 57 -2.81 16.81 5.95
C LEU A 57 -3.20 18.11 5.26
N LYS A 58 -2.22 18.97 5.00
CA LYS A 58 -2.41 20.22 4.23
C LYS A 58 -2.22 19.94 2.75
N ALA A 59 -3.09 20.53 1.93
CA ALA A 59 -2.86 20.60 0.49
C ALA A 59 -1.63 21.47 0.19
N ILE A 60 -0.89 21.10 -0.85
CA ILE A 60 0.29 21.84 -1.32
C ILE A 60 0.20 22.09 -2.82
N ASP A 61 0.90 23.12 -3.27
CA ASP A 61 1.20 23.37 -4.67
C ASP A 61 2.72 23.30 -4.83
N LEU A 62 3.23 22.27 -5.51
CA LEU A 62 4.65 21.92 -5.52
C LEU A 62 5.17 21.69 -6.92
N ASP A 63 6.35 22.25 -7.20
CA ASP A 63 7.18 21.87 -8.33
C ASP A 63 7.93 20.57 -7.98
N CYS A 64 7.61 19.48 -8.69
CA CYS A 64 8.13 18.15 -8.42
C CYS A 64 9.28 17.75 -9.35
N ASN A 65 9.84 18.66 -10.14
CA ASN A 65 10.88 18.35 -11.10
C ASN A 65 12.11 17.67 -10.47
N HIS A 66 12.40 17.96 -9.20
CA HIS A 66 13.54 17.40 -8.47
C HIS A 66 13.24 16.08 -7.75
N ILE A 67 11.97 15.69 -7.62
CA ILE A 67 11.51 14.47 -6.96
C ILE A 67 10.41 13.77 -7.76
N PRO A 68 10.53 13.64 -9.09
CA PRO A 68 9.42 13.21 -9.93
C PRO A 68 8.89 11.84 -9.52
N ASP A 69 9.74 10.90 -9.20
CA ASP A 69 9.34 9.55 -8.83
C ASP A 69 8.71 9.50 -7.43
N ALA A 70 9.23 10.26 -6.48
CA ALA A 70 8.69 10.34 -5.11
C ALA A 70 7.36 11.12 -5.07
N ALA A 71 7.13 12.04 -5.99
CA ALA A 71 5.90 12.83 -6.07
C ALA A 71 4.63 11.98 -6.29
N MET A 72 4.73 10.76 -6.82
CA MET A 72 3.60 9.82 -6.90
C MET A 72 3.04 9.51 -5.51
N THR A 73 3.90 9.40 -4.51
CA THR A 73 3.47 9.21 -3.13
C THR A 73 2.71 10.44 -2.60
N LEU A 74 3.13 11.67 -2.97
CA LEU A 74 2.41 12.89 -2.61
C LEU A 74 1.01 12.93 -3.22
N ALA A 75 0.84 12.42 -4.44
CA ALA A 75 -0.47 12.34 -5.09
C ALA A 75 -1.44 11.45 -4.28
N VAL A 76 -0.98 10.34 -3.71
CA VAL A 76 -1.82 9.51 -2.82
C VAL A 76 -1.99 10.16 -1.45
N MET A 77 -0.96 10.83 -0.91
CA MET A 77 -1.09 11.58 0.33
C MET A 77 -2.12 12.72 0.23
N ALA A 78 -2.34 13.28 -0.97
CA ALA A 78 -3.36 14.28 -1.21
C ALA A 78 -4.79 13.80 -0.90
N LEU A 79 -5.06 12.49 -0.93
CA LEU A 79 -6.34 11.92 -0.50
C LEU A 79 -6.66 12.21 0.97
N TYR A 80 -5.66 12.48 1.77
CA TYR A 80 -5.75 12.74 3.21
C TYR A 80 -5.57 14.22 3.57
N ALA A 81 -5.55 15.10 2.57
CA ALA A 81 -5.32 16.52 2.77
C ALA A 81 -6.64 17.32 2.80
N THR A 82 -6.56 18.54 3.31
CA THR A 82 -7.63 19.54 3.17
C THR A 82 -7.38 20.40 1.95
N GLY A 83 -8.32 20.40 0.99
CA GLY A 83 -8.20 21.20 -0.23
C GLY A 83 -7.48 20.48 -1.37
N THR A 84 -7.23 21.20 -2.44
CA THR A 84 -6.65 20.64 -3.68
C THR A 84 -5.14 20.71 -3.65
N THR A 85 -4.48 19.58 -3.79
CA THR A 85 -3.03 19.47 -3.99
C THR A 85 -2.72 19.55 -5.47
N THR A 86 -1.73 20.37 -5.83
CA THR A 86 -1.23 20.49 -7.20
C THR A 86 0.23 20.05 -7.26
N LEU A 87 0.54 19.09 -8.12
CA LEU A 87 1.90 18.65 -8.40
C LEU A 87 2.24 19.04 -9.83
N ARG A 88 3.29 19.85 -10.00
CA ARG A 88 3.69 20.45 -11.29
C ARG A 88 5.06 19.97 -11.74
N ASN A 89 5.37 20.23 -13.03
CA ASN A 89 6.64 19.86 -13.67
C ASN A 89 6.92 18.33 -13.61
N ILE A 90 5.87 17.54 -13.85
CA ILE A 90 5.90 16.09 -13.87
C ILE A 90 5.72 15.52 -15.30
N ALA A 91 6.08 16.28 -16.33
CA ALA A 91 5.98 15.81 -17.73
C ALA A 91 6.71 14.47 -17.95
N SER A 92 7.80 14.24 -17.22
CA SER A 92 8.55 12.98 -17.27
C SER A 92 7.72 11.74 -16.90
N TRP A 93 6.61 11.90 -16.17
CA TRP A 93 5.71 10.80 -15.83
C TRP A 93 5.03 10.18 -17.05
N ARG A 94 4.92 10.93 -18.16
CA ARG A 94 4.30 10.45 -19.41
C ARG A 94 5.10 9.37 -20.13
N VAL A 95 6.40 9.28 -19.84
CA VAL A 95 7.37 8.43 -20.57
C VAL A 95 8.14 7.48 -19.63
N LYS A 96 7.55 7.09 -18.52
CA LYS A 96 8.09 6.11 -17.58
C LYS A 96 7.60 4.69 -17.92
N GLU A 97 7.48 3.81 -16.93
CA GLU A 97 6.93 2.44 -17.10
C GLU A 97 5.54 2.45 -17.71
N THR A 98 4.77 3.47 -17.40
CA THR A 98 3.45 3.78 -17.98
C THR A 98 3.31 5.30 -18.10
N ASP A 99 2.22 5.79 -18.70
CA ASP A 99 1.79 7.18 -18.50
C ASP A 99 1.28 7.34 -17.07
N ARG A 100 2.20 7.70 -16.18
CA ARG A 100 1.92 7.82 -14.75
C ARG A 100 0.92 8.91 -14.40
N ILE A 101 0.83 9.99 -15.21
CA ILE A 101 -0.19 11.02 -14.98
C ILE A 101 -1.57 10.41 -15.17
N ALA A 102 -1.81 9.74 -16.29
CA ALA A 102 -3.08 9.09 -16.57
C ALA A 102 -3.38 7.95 -15.60
N ALA A 103 -2.39 7.11 -15.28
CA ALA A 103 -2.53 6.01 -14.34
C ALA A 103 -2.94 6.53 -12.94
N MET A 104 -2.20 7.48 -12.39
CA MET A 104 -2.51 8.07 -11.08
C MET A 104 -3.88 8.72 -11.07
N ALA A 105 -4.23 9.48 -12.09
CA ALA A 105 -5.53 10.15 -12.18
C ALA A 105 -6.69 9.15 -12.20
N ASN A 106 -6.56 8.08 -13.00
CA ASN A 106 -7.58 7.04 -13.08
C ASN A 106 -7.79 6.33 -11.74
N GLU A 107 -6.70 5.92 -11.10
CA GLU A 107 -6.79 5.16 -9.86
C GLU A 107 -7.24 6.02 -8.67
N LEU A 108 -6.83 7.29 -8.59
CA LEU A 108 -7.31 8.23 -7.58
C LEU A 108 -8.83 8.49 -7.69
N ARG A 109 -9.35 8.59 -8.93
CA ARG A 109 -10.81 8.75 -9.17
C ARG A 109 -11.61 7.55 -8.69
N LYS A 110 -11.08 6.33 -8.80
CA LYS A 110 -11.74 5.13 -8.25
C LYS A 110 -11.95 5.21 -6.74
N LEU A 111 -11.04 5.86 -6.02
CA LEU A 111 -11.12 6.05 -4.57
C LEU A 111 -12.06 7.20 -4.15
N GLY A 112 -12.64 7.92 -5.11
CA GLY A 112 -13.57 9.02 -4.86
C GLY A 112 -12.97 10.41 -4.93
N ALA A 113 -11.70 10.56 -5.32
CA ALA A 113 -11.10 11.87 -5.52
C ALA A 113 -11.59 12.53 -6.82
N THR A 114 -11.60 13.87 -6.82
CA THR A 114 -11.72 14.66 -8.05
C THR A 114 -10.32 14.99 -8.55
N VAL A 115 -10.03 14.63 -9.80
CA VAL A 115 -8.70 14.80 -10.36
C VAL A 115 -8.76 15.51 -11.70
N GLN A 116 -7.97 16.57 -11.83
CA GLN A 116 -7.66 17.24 -13.09
C GLN A 116 -6.21 16.95 -13.46
N GLU A 117 -5.97 16.68 -14.71
CA GLU A 117 -4.64 16.37 -15.23
C GLU A 117 -4.33 17.19 -16.48
N GLY A 118 -3.07 17.50 -16.68
CA GLY A 118 -2.57 18.21 -17.86
C GLY A 118 -1.31 17.55 -18.42
N ALA A 119 -0.62 18.24 -19.29
CA ALA A 119 0.58 17.70 -19.93
C ALA A 119 1.69 17.38 -18.91
N ASP A 120 1.82 18.22 -17.87
CA ASP A 120 2.92 18.19 -16.91
C ASP A 120 2.49 18.44 -15.46
N TYR A 121 1.18 18.29 -15.17
CA TYR A 121 0.66 18.48 -13.83
C TYR A 121 -0.50 17.53 -13.52
N ILE A 122 -0.77 17.37 -12.23
CA ILE A 122 -1.96 16.73 -11.69
C ILE A 122 -2.47 17.52 -10.48
N GLN A 123 -3.79 17.74 -10.43
CA GLN A 123 -4.49 18.37 -9.31
C GLN A 123 -5.42 17.36 -8.68
N ILE A 124 -5.33 17.18 -7.38
CA ILE A 124 -6.08 16.18 -6.64
C ILE A 124 -6.85 16.86 -5.53
N THR A 125 -8.18 16.80 -5.61
CA THR A 125 -9.08 17.16 -4.53
C THR A 125 -9.56 15.87 -3.87
N PRO A 126 -9.34 15.70 -2.54
CA PRO A 126 -9.71 14.48 -1.84
C PRO A 126 -11.23 14.26 -1.84
N PRO A 127 -11.71 13.05 -1.48
CA PRO A 127 -13.13 12.84 -1.21
C PRO A 127 -13.65 13.82 -0.17
N ALA A 128 -14.81 14.43 -0.42
CA ALA A 128 -15.35 15.54 0.39
C ALA A 128 -15.65 15.16 1.86
N SER A 129 -15.91 13.89 2.11
CA SER A 129 -16.13 13.31 3.44
C SER A 129 -15.80 11.82 3.43
N THR A 130 -15.84 11.19 4.61
CA THR A 130 -15.64 9.74 4.75
C THR A 130 -16.62 8.92 3.87
N GLU A 131 -17.84 9.40 3.70
CA GLU A 131 -18.88 8.72 2.90
C GLU A 131 -18.61 8.77 1.39
N HIS A 132 -17.78 9.70 0.93
CA HIS A 132 -17.42 9.83 -0.48
C HIS A 132 -16.23 8.97 -0.89
N TRP A 133 -15.57 8.32 0.07
CA TRP A 133 -14.57 7.31 -0.25
C TRP A 133 -15.22 6.10 -0.90
N LYS A 134 -14.48 5.42 -1.77
CA LYS A 134 -14.95 4.23 -2.48
C LYS A 134 -13.96 3.09 -2.31
N ALA A 135 -14.50 1.88 -2.16
CA ALA A 135 -13.70 0.67 -2.34
C ALA A 135 -13.19 0.60 -3.78
N ALA A 136 -11.94 0.19 -3.96
CA ALA A 136 -11.35 0.17 -5.28
C ALA A 136 -10.40 -1.01 -5.49
N SER A 137 -10.39 -1.51 -6.72
CA SER A 137 -9.35 -2.38 -7.24
C SER A 137 -8.41 -1.54 -8.10
N ILE A 138 -7.17 -1.45 -7.68
CA ILE A 138 -6.13 -0.60 -8.27
C ILE A 138 -5.40 -1.39 -9.34
N HIS A 139 -5.51 -0.96 -10.57
CA HIS A 139 -4.71 -1.47 -11.66
C HIS A 139 -3.30 -0.89 -11.59
N THR A 140 -2.28 -1.73 -11.59
CA THR A 140 -0.90 -1.30 -11.37
C THR A 140 -0.17 -0.87 -12.64
N TYR A 141 -0.71 -1.17 -13.81
CA TYR A 141 -0.06 -0.87 -15.10
C TYR A 141 1.36 -1.46 -15.22
N ASP A 142 1.62 -2.56 -14.52
CA ASP A 142 2.95 -3.16 -14.36
C ASP A 142 4.01 -2.16 -13.81
N ASP A 143 3.56 -1.16 -13.08
CA ASP A 143 4.40 -0.14 -12.45
C ASP A 143 4.44 -0.35 -10.93
N HIS A 144 5.63 -0.72 -10.46
CA HIS A 144 5.89 -0.97 -9.04
C HIS A 144 5.57 0.25 -8.15
N ARG A 145 5.76 1.48 -8.67
CA ARG A 145 5.46 2.70 -7.91
C ARG A 145 3.96 2.91 -7.74
N VAL A 146 3.16 2.62 -8.76
CA VAL A 146 1.70 2.65 -8.64
C VAL A 146 1.25 1.68 -7.55
N ALA A 147 1.72 0.43 -7.58
CA ALA A 147 1.40 -0.56 -6.55
C ALA A 147 1.76 -0.09 -5.14
N MET A 148 2.99 0.40 -4.96
CA MET A 148 3.49 0.84 -3.66
C MET A 148 2.78 2.12 -3.16
N CYS A 149 2.54 3.10 -4.01
CA CYS A 149 1.87 4.33 -3.61
C CYS A 149 0.42 4.07 -3.19
N PHE A 150 -0.33 3.31 -3.98
CA PHE A 150 -1.74 3.06 -3.67
C PHE A 150 -1.96 2.10 -2.50
N SER A 151 -0.95 1.34 -2.05
CA SER A 151 -1.06 0.59 -0.79
C SER A 151 -1.37 1.49 0.40
N LEU A 152 -0.96 2.77 0.35
CA LEU A 152 -1.26 3.76 1.39
C LEU A 152 -2.76 4.10 1.47
N ALA A 153 -3.54 3.85 0.42
CA ALA A 153 -4.98 4.09 0.43
C ALA A 153 -5.75 3.12 1.34
N THR A 154 -5.12 2.04 1.80
CA THR A 154 -5.69 1.14 2.83
C THR A 154 -5.97 1.84 4.17
N PHE A 155 -5.31 2.95 4.45
CA PHE A 155 -5.56 3.75 5.67
C PHE A 155 -6.73 4.73 5.53
N ASN A 156 -7.60 4.53 4.54
CA ASN A 156 -8.75 5.40 4.33
C ASN A 156 -9.68 5.45 5.56
N PRO A 157 -10.24 6.63 5.88
CA PRO A 157 -11.06 6.80 7.07
C PRO A 157 -12.40 6.05 7.02
N ALA A 158 -12.84 5.67 5.82
CA ALA A 158 -14.04 4.85 5.63
C ALA A 158 -13.82 3.36 5.87
N GLN A 159 -12.57 2.94 6.10
CA GLN A 159 -12.17 1.54 6.29
C GLN A 159 -12.60 0.62 5.15
N LEU A 160 -12.68 1.16 3.94
CA LEU A 160 -13.05 0.42 2.75
C LEU A 160 -11.86 -0.37 2.20
N PRO A 161 -12.13 -1.56 1.61
CA PRO A 161 -11.08 -2.37 1.04
C PRO A 161 -10.44 -1.70 -0.18
N VAL A 162 -9.13 -1.77 -0.25
CA VAL A 162 -8.31 -1.38 -1.41
C VAL A 162 -7.52 -2.60 -1.86
N ARG A 163 -7.75 -3.04 -3.07
CA ARG A 163 -7.07 -4.18 -3.67
C ARG A 163 -6.00 -3.70 -4.65
N ILE A 164 -4.81 -4.25 -4.58
CA ILE A 164 -3.78 -4.09 -5.62
C ILE A 164 -3.86 -5.31 -6.55
N GLU A 165 -4.10 -5.10 -7.86
CA GLU A 165 -4.41 -6.19 -8.81
C GLU A 165 -3.20 -7.06 -9.12
N ASP A 166 -2.04 -6.46 -9.30
CA ASP A 166 -0.77 -7.16 -9.53
C ASP A 166 0.30 -6.70 -8.55
N PRO A 167 0.30 -7.25 -7.31
CA PRO A 167 1.29 -6.87 -6.31
C PRO A 167 2.71 -7.35 -6.67
N LYS A 168 2.88 -8.31 -7.58
CA LYS A 168 4.20 -8.85 -7.94
C LYS A 168 5.05 -7.88 -8.76
N CYS A 169 4.45 -6.86 -9.37
CA CYS A 169 5.18 -5.83 -10.13
C CYS A 169 6.22 -5.10 -9.26
N VAL A 170 6.08 -5.10 -7.92
CA VAL A 170 7.06 -4.52 -6.99
C VAL A 170 8.41 -5.27 -6.99
N ALA A 171 8.45 -6.51 -7.47
CA ALA A 171 9.67 -7.33 -7.51
C ALA A 171 10.81 -6.67 -8.30
N LYS A 172 10.49 -5.74 -9.19
CA LYS A 172 11.47 -4.96 -9.96
C LYS A 172 12.41 -4.14 -9.08
N THR A 173 11.94 -3.64 -7.92
CA THR A 173 12.71 -2.72 -7.07
C THR A 173 12.69 -3.08 -5.61
N PHE A 174 11.60 -3.63 -5.10
CA PHE A 174 11.47 -4.03 -3.70
C PHE A 174 10.60 -5.30 -3.61
N PRO A 175 11.19 -6.48 -3.85
CA PRO A 175 10.47 -7.76 -3.90
C PRO A 175 9.57 -8.02 -2.68
N ASP A 176 10.09 -7.72 -1.47
CA ASP A 176 9.43 -7.99 -0.19
C ASP A 176 8.61 -6.78 0.32
N TYR A 177 8.22 -5.86 -0.59
CA TYR A 177 7.54 -4.61 -0.20
C TYR A 177 6.28 -4.85 0.62
N PHE A 178 5.39 -5.72 0.18
CA PHE A 178 4.12 -5.94 0.87
C PHE A 178 4.29 -6.65 2.21
N GLU A 179 5.28 -7.51 2.35
CA GLU A 179 5.64 -8.14 3.62
C GLU A 179 6.17 -7.08 4.61
N ALA A 180 7.09 -6.23 4.16
CA ALA A 180 7.60 -5.13 4.96
C ALA A 180 6.49 -4.12 5.31
N PHE A 181 5.61 -3.79 4.38
CA PHE A 181 4.48 -2.89 4.58
C PHE A 181 3.51 -3.44 5.65
N LEU A 182 3.10 -4.70 5.53
CA LEU A 182 2.22 -5.35 6.50
C LEU A 182 2.89 -5.54 7.86
N GLY A 183 4.19 -5.80 7.88
CA GLY A 183 4.97 -5.91 9.11
C GLY A 183 5.08 -4.60 9.91
N THR A 184 4.91 -3.44 9.25
CA THR A 184 4.88 -2.13 9.91
C THR A 184 3.48 -1.66 10.27
N ALA A 185 2.44 -2.28 9.70
CA ALA A 185 1.05 -1.93 9.96
C ALA A 185 0.47 -2.83 11.06
N VAL A 186 0.12 -2.24 12.19
CA VAL A 186 -0.66 -2.94 13.22
C VAL A 186 -2.11 -2.96 12.77
N LEU A 187 -2.54 -4.05 12.16
CA LEU A 187 -3.96 -4.29 11.90
C LEU A 187 -4.58 -4.82 13.20
N PRO A 188 -5.65 -4.19 13.72
CA PRO A 188 -6.37 -4.77 14.86
C PRO A 188 -6.92 -6.13 14.42
N ALA A 189 -6.36 -7.22 14.96
CA ALA A 189 -6.76 -8.60 14.63
C ALA A 189 -8.27 -8.82 14.81
N GLN A 190 -8.90 -8.06 15.69
CA GLN A 190 -10.34 -8.08 15.95
C GLN A 190 -11.22 -7.52 14.81
N ARG A 191 -10.63 -6.88 13.80
CA ARG A 191 -11.37 -6.26 12.67
C ARG A 191 -11.23 -7.00 11.36
N ILE A 192 -10.46 -8.09 11.32
CA ILE A 192 -10.35 -8.93 10.11
C ILE A 192 -11.48 -9.96 10.20
N PRO A 193 -12.55 -9.84 9.41
CA PRO A 193 -13.60 -10.82 9.41
C PRO A 193 -13.05 -12.12 8.82
N VAL A 194 -13.01 -13.17 9.62
CA VAL A 194 -12.58 -14.50 9.21
C VAL A 194 -13.81 -15.41 9.19
N ILE A 195 -14.07 -16.01 8.04
CA ILE A 195 -15.12 -17.02 7.88
C ILE A 195 -14.44 -18.38 7.75
N CYS A 196 -14.60 -19.22 8.76
CA CYS A 196 -14.13 -20.60 8.72
C CYS A 196 -15.24 -21.51 8.19
N ILE A 197 -14.91 -22.31 7.17
CA ILE A 197 -15.82 -23.34 6.62
C ILE A 197 -15.17 -24.69 6.85
N ASP A 198 -15.77 -25.47 7.74
CA ASP A 198 -15.31 -26.80 8.08
C ASP A 198 -16.36 -27.87 7.67
N GLY A 199 -15.92 -29.11 7.61
CA GLY A 199 -16.76 -30.25 7.24
C GLY A 199 -15.96 -31.52 6.94
N PRO A 200 -16.63 -32.68 6.80
CA PRO A 200 -15.97 -33.94 6.49
C PRO A 200 -15.15 -33.89 5.21
N THR A 201 -14.23 -34.83 5.07
CA THR A 201 -13.48 -35.02 3.82
C THR A 201 -14.45 -35.28 2.66
N ALA A 202 -14.15 -34.68 1.49
CA ALA A 202 -14.97 -34.80 0.27
C ALA A 202 -16.39 -34.19 0.36
N SER A 203 -16.70 -33.38 1.36
CA SER A 203 -18.03 -32.72 1.51
C SER A 203 -18.23 -31.50 0.59
N GLY A 204 -17.26 -31.13 -0.25
CA GLY A 204 -17.35 -29.95 -1.12
C GLY A 204 -17.04 -28.61 -0.41
N LYS A 205 -16.54 -28.62 0.82
CA LYS A 205 -16.25 -27.40 1.59
C LYS A 205 -15.33 -26.41 0.87
N GLY A 206 -14.32 -26.88 0.15
CA GLY A 206 -13.42 -26.03 -0.61
C GLY A 206 -14.14 -25.26 -1.73
N THR A 207 -15.06 -25.92 -2.42
CA THR A 207 -15.88 -25.30 -3.48
C THR A 207 -16.82 -24.24 -2.90
N VAL A 208 -17.49 -24.57 -1.78
CA VAL A 208 -18.36 -23.62 -1.08
C VAL A 208 -17.56 -22.44 -0.55
N ALA A 209 -16.40 -22.67 0.08
CA ALA A 209 -15.55 -21.62 0.61
C ALA A 209 -15.05 -20.67 -0.49
N ALA A 210 -14.63 -21.19 -1.64
CA ALA A 210 -14.21 -20.40 -2.78
C ALA A 210 -15.35 -19.53 -3.33
N GLU A 211 -16.56 -20.07 -3.44
CA GLU A 211 -17.73 -19.32 -3.93
C GLU A 211 -18.16 -18.24 -2.92
N VAL A 212 -18.15 -18.54 -1.62
CA VAL A 212 -18.43 -17.55 -0.56
C VAL A 212 -17.40 -16.43 -0.59
N ALA A 213 -16.11 -16.75 -0.67
CA ALA A 213 -15.05 -15.76 -0.76
C ALA A 213 -15.23 -14.85 -1.98
N LYS A 214 -15.55 -15.42 -3.14
CA LYS A 214 -15.84 -14.69 -4.37
C LYS A 214 -17.01 -13.72 -4.22
N ARG A 215 -18.14 -14.17 -3.65
CA ARG A 215 -19.35 -13.35 -3.47
C ARG A 215 -19.16 -12.23 -2.46
N LEU A 216 -18.39 -12.47 -1.41
CA LEU A 216 -18.13 -11.48 -0.36
C LEU A 216 -16.90 -10.60 -0.65
N GLY A 217 -16.15 -10.85 -1.72
CA GLY A 217 -14.90 -10.16 -2.00
C GLY A 217 -13.77 -10.50 -1.01
N TYR A 218 -13.82 -11.66 -0.38
CA TYR A 218 -12.83 -12.12 0.60
C TYR A 218 -11.72 -12.91 -0.07
N HIS A 219 -10.56 -12.92 0.57
CA HIS A 219 -9.48 -13.84 0.19
C HIS A 219 -9.83 -15.26 0.64
N PHE A 220 -9.49 -16.24 -0.19
CA PHE A 220 -9.67 -17.64 0.12
C PHE A 220 -8.34 -18.29 0.48
N LEU A 221 -8.27 -18.91 1.64
CA LEU A 221 -7.15 -19.73 2.08
C LEU A 221 -7.59 -21.19 2.13
N ASP A 222 -7.07 -22.04 1.22
CA ASP A 222 -7.21 -23.48 1.28
C ASP A 222 -6.13 -24.06 2.22
N SER A 223 -6.45 -24.19 3.51
CA SER A 223 -5.53 -24.78 4.48
C SER A 223 -5.18 -26.23 4.15
N GLY A 224 -6.09 -26.97 3.52
CA GLY A 224 -5.82 -28.33 3.05
C GLY A 224 -4.75 -28.41 1.97
N ALA A 225 -4.62 -27.36 1.15
CA ALA A 225 -3.55 -27.27 0.14
C ALA A 225 -2.17 -27.20 0.79
N MET A 226 -2.03 -26.52 1.92
CA MET A 226 -0.76 -26.41 2.65
C MET A 226 -0.29 -27.79 3.12
N TYR A 227 -1.18 -28.60 3.69
CA TYR A 227 -0.85 -29.98 4.08
C TYR A 227 -0.47 -30.84 2.88
N ARG A 228 -1.17 -30.71 1.75
CA ARG A 228 -0.84 -31.43 0.52
C ARG A 228 0.52 -31.06 -0.05
N ILE A 229 0.86 -29.76 -0.04
CA ILE A 229 2.15 -29.26 -0.50
C ILE A 229 3.28 -29.77 0.41
N THR A 230 3.09 -29.72 1.73
CA THR A 230 4.08 -30.25 2.69
C THR A 230 4.29 -31.73 2.50
N ALA A 231 3.21 -32.51 2.38
CA ALA A 231 3.31 -33.97 2.13
C ALA A 231 4.02 -34.29 0.79
N TYR A 232 3.71 -33.51 -0.25
CA TYR A 232 4.37 -33.66 -1.55
C TYR A 232 5.87 -33.30 -1.48
N ALA A 233 6.23 -32.24 -0.79
CA ALA A 233 7.63 -31.87 -0.61
C ALA A 233 8.40 -32.91 0.21
N ALA A 234 7.81 -33.45 1.25
CA ALA A 234 8.39 -34.54 2.03
C ALA A 234 8.64 -35.79 1.19
N LEU A 235 7.67 -36.20 0.36
CA LEU A 235 7.83 -37.35 -0.55
C LEU A 235 8.95 -37.11 -1.58
N GLN A 236 9.06 -35.90 -2.13
CA GLN A 236 10.14 -35.53 -3.07
C GLN A 236 11.52 -35.54 -2.40
N ALA A 237 11.58 -35.16 -1.13
CA ALA A 237 12.79 -35.22 -0.33
C ALA A 237 13.14 -36.64 0.19
N GLY A 238 12.32 -37.65 -0.11
CA GLY A 238 12.50 -39.02 0.38
C GLY A 238 12.26 -39.18 1.89
N LEU A 239 11.55 -38.23 2.51
CA LEU A 239 11.23 -38.29 3.93
C LEU A 239 10.03 -39.24 4.15
N VAL A 240 10.19 -40.14 5.11
CA VAL A 240 9.06 -40.97 5.57
C VAL A 240 8.24 -40.13 6.54
N ILE A 241 6.98 -39.92 6.22
CA ILE A 241 6.04 -39.20 7.12
C ILE A 241 5.65 -40.20 8.22
N ASP A 242 6.39 -40.17 9.31
CA ASP A 242 6.14 -40.97 10.51
C ASP A 242 5.84 -39.99 11.66
N PRO A 243 4.79 -40.26 12.48
CA PRO A 243 4.50 -39.45 13.68
C PRO A 243 5.68 -39.28 14.66
N ALA A 244 6.66 -40.18 14.63
CA ALA A 244 7.88 -40.08 15.40
C ALA A 244 8.84 -38.94 14.97
N HIS A 245 8.62 -38.33 13.79
CA HIS A 245 9.48 -37.32 13.20
C HIS A 245 8.78 -35.93 13.07
N GLU A 246 7.77 -35.65 13.87
CA GLU A 246 7.02 -34.35 13.84
C GLU A 246 7.90 -33.09 13.97
N THR A 247 9.12 -33.24 14.46
CA THR A 247 10.05 -32.10 14.65
C THR A 247 10.94 -31.77 13.45
N ALA A 248 10.81 -32.49 12.34
CA ALA A 248 11.66 -32.35 11.15
C ALA A 248 10.97 -31.73 9.93
N ILE A 249 9.73 -31.25 10.06
CA ILE A 249 8.93 -30.62 8.99
C ILE A 249 8.68 -29.16 9.29
#